data_8b3bfcbc2d6529553ae691cad02f8420
#
_entry.id   8b3bfcbc2d6529553ae691cad02f8420
#
_cell.length_a   1.000
_cell.length_b   1.000
_cell.length_c   1.000
_cell.angle_alpha   90.00
_cell.angle_beta   90.00
_cell.angle_gamma   90.00
#
_symmetry.space_group_name_H-M   'P 1'
#
loop_
_entity.id
_entity.type
_entity.pdbx_description
1 polymer ?
#
loop_
_entity_poly.entity_id
_entity_poly.type
_entity_poly.pdbx_seq_one_letter_code
_entity_poly.pdbx_strand_id
1 'polypeptide(L)'
;MNGIDMTKLRIAFMGTPDFALVALKDLVASGHDVVCVYSQPPRPAGRGHKETPSPVHAWAAEQGIEVRHPVSLKSPEEQQAFADLDLDVAVVAAYGLILPKAILDAPKHGCLNIHASLLPRWRGAAPIQRAILAGDAATGVTIMQMDVGLDTGDMLLVGDIPISSETYANALHDDLADLGGK
;
A
#
# COMPACT_ATOMS: atom_id res chain seq x y z
N MET A 1 -25.89 10.78 -19.47
CA MET A 1 -24.66 10.59 -18.69
C MET A 1 -24.47 9.10 -18.54
N ASN A 2 -23.57 8.52 -19.34
CA ASN A 2 -23.27 7.10 -19.25
C ASN A 2 -22.45 6.90 -17.97
N GLY A 3 -23.07 6.29 -16.97
CA GLY A 3 -22.33 5.82 -15.81
C GLY A 3 -21.22 4.89 -16.31
N ILE A 4 -19.98 5.17 -15.93
CA ILE A 4 -18.88 4.22 -16.07
C ILE A 4 -19.31 3.03 -15.23
N ASP A 5 -19.59 1.90 -15.89
CA ASP A 5 -19.79 0.63 -15.21
C ASP A 5 -18.45 0.26 -14.56
N MET A 6 -18.28 0.69 -13.32
CA MET A 6 -17.10 0.38 -12.51
C MET A 6 -17.19 -1.10 -12.18
N THR A 7 -16.60 -1.93 -13.01
CA THR A 7 -16.51 -3.37 -12.76
C THR A 7 -15.89 -3.56 -11.37
N LYS A 8 -16.65 -4.19 -10.47
CA LYS A 8 -16.21 -4.49 -9.12
C LYS A 8 -15.01 -5.44 -9.18
N LEU A 9 -13.83 -4.95 -8.82
CA LEU A 9 -12.60 -5.74 -8.81
C LEU A 9 -12.48 -6.54 -7.52
N ARG A 10 -11.90 -7.72 -7.64
CA ARG A 10 -11.55 -8.60 -6.54
C ARG A 10 -10.09 -8.30 -6.12
N ILE A 11 -9.92 -7.71 -4.94
CA ILE A 11 -8.67 -7.07 -4.50
C ILE A 11 -8.12 -7.73 -3.24
N ALA A 12 -6.80 -8.00 -3.21
CA ALA A 12 -6.05 -8.08 -1.96
C ALA A 12 -5.38 -6.75 -1.68
N PHE A 13 -5.47 -6.27 -0.44
CA PHE A 13 -4.74 -5.09 0.00
C PHE A 13 -3.56 -5.50 0.89
N MET A 14 -2.39 -4.92 0.65
CA MET A 14 -1.15 -5.25 1.37
C MET A 14 -0.56 -3.97 1.96
N GLY A 15 -0.69 -3.79 3.27
CA GLY A 15 -0.25 -2.56 3.93
C GLY A 15 -0.13 -2.70 5.44
N THR A 16 0.55 -1.75 6.08
CA THR A 16 0.82 -1.83 7.52
C THR A 16 0.50 -0.54 8.28
N PRO A 17 1.08 0.65 7.97
CA PRO A 17 0.92 1.87 8.76
C PRO A 17 -0.35 2.66 8.39
N ASP A 18 -0.56 3.77 9.10
CA ASP A 18 -1.67 4.70 8.87
C ASP A 18 -1.72 5.23 7.43
N PHE A 19 -0.57 5.47 6.79
CA PHE A 19 -0.49 5.82 5.37
C PHE A 19 -1.27 4.84 4.48
N ALA A 20 -1.07 3.55 4.70
CA ALA A 20 -1.74 2.50 3.94
C ALA A 20 -3.24 2.37 4.29
N LEU A 21 -3.60 2.69 5.53
CA LEU A 21 -4.98 2.58 5.99
C LEU A 21 -5.92 3.53 5.24
N VAL A 22 -5.46 4.73 4.85
CA VAL A 22 -6.27 5.69 4.08
C VAL A 22 -6.68 5.05 2.75
N ALA A 23 -5.71 4.53 1.99
CA ALA A 23 -5.99 3.88 0.70
C ALA A 23 -6.90 2.64 0.85
N LEU A 24 -6.72 1.83 1.90
CA LEU A 24 -7.61 0.69 2.15
C LEU A 24 -9.07 1.14 2.36
N LYS A 25 -9.28 2.19 3.15
CA LYS A 25 -10.62 2.75 3.40
C LYS A 25 -11.27 3.24 2.11
N ASP A 26 -10.52 3.92 1.26
CA ASP A 26 -11.01 4.46 0.00
C ASP A 26 -11.35 3.34 -1.00
N LEU A 27 -10.55 2.28 -1.08
CA LEU A 27 -10.85 1.09 -1.89
C LEU A 27 -12.15 0.40 -1.46
N VAL A 28 -12.36 0.24 -0.15
CA VAL A 28 -13.60 -0.33 0.38
C VAL A 28 -14.80 0.59 0.11
N ALA A 29 -14.64 1.90 0.33
CA ALA A 29 -15.69 2.90 0.09
C ALA A 29 -16.06 3.01 -1.40
N SER A 30 -15.13 2.75 -2.31
CA SER A 30 -15.35 2.72 -3.77
C SER A 30 -16.15 1.50 -4.23
N GLY A 31 -16.48 0.56 -3.33
CA GLY A 31 -17.32 -0.58 -3.60
C GLY A 31 -16.61 -1.78 -4.23
N HIS A 32 -15.29 -1.76 -4.31
CA HIS A 32 -14.52 -2.92 -4.71
C HIS A 32 -14.60 -4.06 -3.68
N ASP A 33 -14.29 -5.28 -4.11
CA ASP A 33 -14.30 -6.48 -3.27
C ASP A 33 -12.92 -6.71 -2.66
N VAL A 34 -12.65 -6.08 -1.52
CA VAL A 34 -11.42 -6.34 -0.77
C VAL A 34 -11.58 -7.64 0.00
N VAL A 35 -11.13 -8.75 -0.60
CA VAL A 35 -11.35 -10.11 -0.09
C VAL A 35 -10.39 -10.50 1.02
N CYS A 36 -9.21 -9.91 1.03
CA CYS A 36 -8.19 -10.21 2.04
C CYS A 36 -7.23 -9.01 2.22
N VAL A 37 -6.81 -8.82 3.45
CA VAL A 37 -5.80 -7.81 3.81
C VAL A 37 -4.56 -8.53 4.33
N TYR A 38 -3.40 -8.17 3.79
CA TYR A 38 -2.09 -8.59 4.28
C TYR A 38 -1.43 -7.46 5.05
N SER A 39 -0.95 -7.74 6.25
CA SER A 39 -0.24 -6.77 7.08
C SER A 39 0.98 -7.41 7.75
N GLN A 40 1.85 -6.59 8.32
CA GLN A 40 2.92 -7.11 9.18
C GLN A 40 2.32 -7.79 10.42
N PRO A 41 2.97 -8.84 10.95
CA PRO A 41 2.56 -9.45 12.22
C PRO A 41 2.46 -8.41 13.33
N PRO A 42 1.54 -8.60 14.30
CA PRO A 42 1.49 -7.77 15.51
C PRO A 42 2.87 -7.67 16.17
N ARG A 43 3.17 -6.49 16.69
CA ARG A 43 4.46 -6.23 17.35
C ARG A 43 4.24 -5.67 18.75
N PRO A 44 5.13 -5.94 19.69
CA PRO A 44 5.10 -5.31 21.01
C PRO A 44 5.13 -3.79 20.86
N ALA A 45 4.11 -3.10 21.41
CA ALA A 45 4.00 -1.64 21.35
C ALA A 45 3.57 -1.07 22.70
N GLY A 46 3.88 0.22 22.90
CA GLY A 46 3.47 0.98 24.09
C GLY A 46 4.11 0.53 25.41
N ARG A 47 3.61 1.13 26.51
CA ARG A 47 4.03 0.74 27.88
C ARG A 47 3.46 -0.64 28.21
N GLY A 48 4.34 -1.62 28.41
CA GLY A 48 3.97 -3.00 28.76
C GLY A 48 4.14 -4.02 27.62
N HIS A 49 4.69 -3.62 26.48
CA HIS A 49 5.08 -4.51 25.37
C HIS A 49 4.00 -5.52 24.95
N LYS A 50 2.73 -5.14 24.99
CA LYS A 50 1.65 -5.98 24.48
C LYS A 50 1.71 -6.03 22.97
N GLU A 51 1.52 -7.22 22.40
CA GLU A 51 1.37 -7.38 20.97
C GLU A 51 0.18 -6.56 20.49
N THR A 52 0.46 -5.63 19.56
CA THR A 52 -0.52 -4.70 19.03
C THR A 52 -0.59 -4.90 17.52
N PRO A 53 -1.78 -5.11 16.94
CA PRO A 53 -1.93 -5.16 15.50
C PRO A 53 -1.60 -3.80 14.88
N SER A 54 -1.21 -3.82 13.60
CA SER A 54 -1.03 -2.58 12.83
C SER A 54 -2.36 -1.85 12.63
N PRO A 55 -2.36 -0.54 12.29
CA PRO A 55 -3.57 0.20 11.95
C PRO A 55 -4.41 -0.47 10.86
N VAL A 56 -3.76 -0.97 9.81
CA VAL A 56 -4.42 -1.70 8.71
C VAL A 56 -5.07 -2.99 9.20
N HIS A 57 -4.34 -3.80 10.00
CA HIS A 57 -4.84 -5.04 10.56
C HIS A 57 -6.06 -4.79 11.47
N ALA A 58 -5.93 -3.86 12.40
CA ALA A 58 -7.01 -3.56 13.36
C ALA A 58 -8.29 -3.14 12.64
N TRP A 59 -8.20 -2.19 11.73
CA TRP A 59 -9.36 -1.70 10.99
C TRP A 59 -9.98 -2.77 10.09
N ALA A 60 -9.18 -3.54 9.35
CA ALA A 60 -9.70 -4.60 8.49
C ALA A 60 -10.47 -5.67 9.29
N ALA A 61 -9.96 -6.07 10.45
CA ALA A 61 -10.64 -6.99 11.35
C ALA A 61 -11.98 -6.44 11.87
N GLU A 62 -12.04 -5.13 12.22
CA GLU A 62 -13.29 -4.47 12.61
C GLU A 62 -14.32 -4.44 11.47
N GLN A 63 -13.88 -4.38 10.21
CA GLN A 63 -14.76 -4.46 9.05
C GLN A 63 -15.16 -5.89 8.67
N GLY A 64 -14.64 -6.91 9.37
CA GLY A 64 -14.90 -8.31 9.04
C GLY A 64 -14.15 -8.81 7.80
N ILE A 65 -13.14 -8.10 7.34
CA ILE A 65 -12.28 -8.51 6.23
C ILE A 65 -11.24 -9.50 6.76
N GLU A 66 -10.99 -10.58 6.02
CA GLU A 66 -9.93 -11.55 6.37
C GLU A 66 -8.57 -10.86 6.43
N VAL A 67 -7.83 -11.07 7.53
CA VAL A 67 -6.48 -10.52 7.69
C VAL A 67 -5.47 -11.65 7.80
N ARG A 68 -4.45 -11.59 6.95
CA ARG A 68 -3.27 -12.46 6.98
C ARG A 68 -2.03 -11.65 7.33
N HIS A 69 -1.17 -12.22 8.17
CA HIS A 69 0.05 -11.54 8.61
C HIS A 69 1.27 -12.48 8.64
N PRO A 70 1.62 -13.07 7.48
CA PRO A 70 2.77 -13.95 7.39
C PRO A 70 4.06 -13.18 7.66
N VAL A 71 5.05 -13.86 8.25
CA VAL A 71 6.40 -13.28 8.44
C VAL A 71 7.19 -13.21 7.13
N SER A 72 6.78 -13.97 6.13
CA SER A 72 7.41 -14.04 4.81
C SER A 72 6.43 -14.61 3.77
N LEU A 73 6.52 -14.15 2.54
CA LEU A 73 5.76 -14.66 1.38
C LEU A 73 6.60 -15.61 0.49
N LYS A 74 7.73 -16.11 1.02
CA LYS A 74 8.66 -16.92 0.22
C LYS A 74 8.31 -18.40 0.19
N SER A 75 7.50 -18.90 1.13
CA SER A 75 7.14 -20.31 1.16
C SER A 75 6.14 -20.65 0.06
N PRO A 76 6.21 -21.86 -0.52
CA PRO A 76 5.23 -22.30 -1.52
C PRO A 76 3.79 -22.28 -1.01
N GLU A 77 3.58 -22.57 0.28
CA GLU A 77 2.28 -22.62 0.91
C GLU A 77 1.64 -21.21 0.94
N GLU A 78 2.41 -20.19 1.32
CA GLU A 78 1.93 -18.79 1.33
C GLU A 78 1.66 -18.29 -0.09
N GLN A 79 2.50 -18.67 -1.05
CA GLN A 79 2.31 -18.32 -2.46
C GLN A 79 1.05 -18.97 -3.04
N GLN A 80 0.82 -20.24 -2.74
CA GLN A 80 -0.39 -20.94 -3.17
C GLN A 80 -1.62 -20.35 -2.51
N ALA A 81 -1.59 -20.10 -1.19
CA ALA A 81 -2.69 -19.48 -0.46
C ALA A 81 -3.04 -18.08 -0.97
N PHE A 82 -2.06 -17.32 -1.49
CA PHE A 82 -2.29 -16.04 -2.15
C PHE A 82 -2.91 -16.23 -3.55
N ALA A 83 -2.40 -17.15 -4.34
CA ALA A 83 -2.91 -17.45 -5.68
C ALA A 83 -4.36 -17.96 -5.64
N ASP A 84 -4.73 -18.76 -4.64
CA ASP A 84 -6.08 -19.29 -4.45
C ASP A 84 -7.14 -18.20 -4.15
N LEU A 85 -6.72 -16.97 -3.87
CA LEU A 85 -7.65 -15.84 -3.72
C LEU A 85 -8.30 -15.43 -5.05
N ASP A 86 -7.77 -15.85 -6.20
CA ASP A 86 -8.23 -15.51 -7.57
C ASP A 86 -8.49 -14.00 -7.74
N LEU A 87 -7.44 -13.22 -7.56
CA LEU A 87 -7.50 -11.76 -7.54
C LEU A 87 -7.48 -11.16 -8.94
N ASP A 88 -8.19 -10.05 -9.11
CA ASP A 88 -8.00 -9.19 -10.27
C ASP A 88 -6.72 -8.36 -10.13
N VAL A 89 -6.48 -7.79 -8.94
CA VAL A 89 -5.30 -6.97 -8.65
C VAL A 89 -4.94 -7.03 -7.17
N ALA A 90 -3.66 -6.86 -6.84
CA ALA A 90 -3.24 -6.58 -5.47
C ALA A 90 -2.79 -5.11 -5.36
N VAL A 91 -3.23 -4.40 -4.32
CA VAL A 91 -2.83 -3.03 -4.03
C VAL A 91 -1.90 -3.03 -2.83
N VAL A 92 -0.73 -2.44 -3.00
CA VAL A 92 0.34 -2.44 -2.00
C VAL A 92 0.63 -1.00 -1.56
N ALA A 93 0.70 -0.76 -0.26
CA ALA A 93 1.10 0.52 0.31
C ALA A 93 1.88 0.30 1.61
N ALA A 94 3.15 0.64 1.62
CA ALA A 94 4.01 0.52 2.81
C ALA A 94 3.85 -0.83 3.55
N TYR A 95 3.84 -1.94 2.83
CA TYR A 95 3.62 -3.28 3.39
C TYR A 95 4.82 -3.77 4.20
N GLY A 96 6.03 -3.51 3.71
CA GLY A 96 7.28 -3.80 4.43
C GLY A 96 7.84 -5.20 4.24
N LEU A 97 7.28 -6.02 3.35
CA LEU A 97 7.86 -7.28 2.89
C LEU A 97 8.14 -7.23 1.39
N ILE A 98 9.20 -7.94 0.98
CA ILE A 98 9.50 -8.16 -0.44
C ILE A 98 8.49 -9.17 -1.00
N LEU A 99 7.87 -8.83 -2.13
CA LEU A 99 6.96 -9.70 -2.86
C LEU A 99 7.76 -10.57 -3.85
N PRO A 100 7.79 -11.91 -3.66
CA PRO A 100 8.37 -12.81 -4.66
C PRO A 100 7.61 -12.75 -5.99
N LYS A 101 8.30 -13.14 -7.08
CA LYS A 101 7.70 -13.15 -8.42
C LYS A 101 6.37 -13.90 -8.49
N ALA A 102 6.23 -15.01 -7.77
CA ALA A 102 4.98 -15.77 -7.73
C ALA A 102 3.80 -14.98 -7.13
N ILE A 103 4.06 -14.07 -6.18
CA ILE A 103 3.04 -13.16 -5.63
C ILE A 103 2.75 -12.03 -6.62
N LEU A 104 3.78 -11.47 -7.26
CA LEU A 104 3.61 -10.38 -8.24
C LEU A 104 2.78 -10.80 -9.45
N ASP A 105 2.95 -12.04 -9.90
CA ASP A 105 2.31 -12.58 -11.10
C ASP A 105 0.93 -13.23 -10.82
N ALA A 106 0.56 -13.47 -9.56
CA ALA A 106 -0.66 -14.20 -9.23
C ALA A 106 -1.96 -13.44 -9.58
N PRO A 107 -2.10 -12.13 -9.31
CA PRO A 107 -3.29 -11.39 -9.73
C PRO A 107 -3.32 -11.17 -11.24
N LYS A 108 -4.52 -11.15 -11.85
CA LYS A 108 -4.72 -10.96 -13.30
C LYS A 108 -4.04 -9.70 -13.85
N HIS A 109 -4.06 -8.62 -13.07
CA HIS A 109 -3.44 -7.34 -13.40
C HIS A 109 -2.18 -7.04 -12.55
N GLY A 110 -1.62 -8.08 -11.90
CA GLY A 110 -0.42 -7.96 -11.08
C GLY A 110 -0.65 -7.16 -9.80
N CYS A 111 0.43 -6.56 -9.30
CA CYS A 111 0.45 -5.79 -8.07
C CYS A 111 0.72 -4.31 -8.37
N LEU A 112 -0.08 -3.41 -7.81
CA LEU A 112 0.09 -1.96 -7.89
C LEU A 112 0.62 -1.43 -6.57
N ASN A 113 1.63 -0.57 -6.60
CA ASN A 113 2.16 0.07 -5.40
C ASN A 113 1.80 1.56 -5.37
N ILE A 114 1.32 2.00 -4.21
CA ILE A 114 1.12 3.41 -3.87
C ILE A 114 2.42 3.90 -3.24
N HIS A 115 3.30 4.50 -4.04
CA HIS A 115 4.62 4.94 -3.59
C HIS A 115 4.64 6.44 -3.29
N ALA A 116 5.03 6.82 -2.08
CA ALA A 116 4.97 8.20 -1.59
C ALA A 116 6.16 9.05 -2.06
N SER A 117 6.43 9.05 -3.38
CA SER A 117 7.37 9.95 -4.03
C SER A 117 7.05 10.16 -5.50
N LEU A 118 7.65 11.17 -6.11
CA LEU A 118 7.69 11.36 -7.56
C LEU A 118 8.81 10.47 -8.13
N LEU A 119 8.49 9.22 -8.47
CA LEU A 119 9.46 8.29 -9.06
C LEU A 119 10.05 8.87 -10.36
N PRO A 120 11.30 8.54 -10.68
CA PRO A 120 12.20 7.57 -10.05
C PRO A 120 12.94 8.10 -8.82
N ARG A 121 12.63 9.32 -8.36
CA ARG A 121 13.25 9.90 -7.18
C ARG A 121 12.73 9.24 -5.92
N TRP A 122 13.63 8.98 -4.98
CA TRP A 122 13.34 8.41 -3.67
C TRP A 122 12.73 6.98 -3.71
N ARG A 123 13.20 6.15 -4.63
CA ARG A 123 12.94 4.70 -4.58
C ARG A 123 13.32 4.14 -3.22
N GLY A 124 12.61 3.11 -2.76
CA GLY A 124 12.85 2.43 -1.51
C GLY A 124 12.26 3.13 -0.29
N ALA A 125 12.93 3.01 0.84
CA ALA A 125 12.39 3.39 2.14
C ALA A 125 12.39 4.90 2.41
N ALA A 126 11.42 5.36 3.21
CA ALA A 126 11.31 6.71 3.77
C ALA A 126 11.34 7.86 2.73
N PRO A 127 10.60 7.77 1.61
CA PRO A 127 10.62 8.78 0.57
C PRO A 127 10.18 10.17 1.05
N ILE A 128 9.20 10.24 1.96
CA ILE A 128 8.66 11.50 2.51
C ILE A 128 9.75 12.28 3.25
N GLN A 129 10.42 11.61 4.19
CA GLN A 129 11.50 12.23 4.97
C GLN A 129 12.69 12.63 4.09
N ARG A 130 12.99 11.81 3.08
CA ARG A 130 14.08 12.09 2.13
C ARG A 130 13.80 13.33 1.29
N ALA A 131 12.58 13.52 0.81
CA ALA A 131 12.18 14.70 0.05
C ALA A 131 12.35 15.99 0.88
N ILE A 132 11.90 15.99 2.14
CA ILE A 132 12.06 17.13 3.05
C ILE A 132 13.53 17.41 3.34
N LEU A 133 14.32 16.39 3.71
CA LEU A 133 15.74 16.55 4.05
C LEU A 133 16.59 17.02 2.87
N ALA A 134 16.19 16.67 1.66
CA ALA A 134 16.87 17.13 0.44
C ALA A 134 16.48 18.56 0.04
N GLY A 135 15.46 19.14 0.67
CA GLY A 135 14.94 20.46 0.30
C GLY A 135 14.23 20.45 -1.05
N ASP A 136 13.59 19.35 -1.41
CA ASP A 136 12.80 19.27 -2.64
C ASP A 136 11.66 20.30 -2.60
N ALA A 137 11.41 20.98 -3.70
CA ALA A 137 10.31 21.95 -3.81
C ALA A 137 8.93 21.30 -3.94
N ALA A 138 8.89 20.01 -4.29
CA ALA A 138 7.68 19.21 -4.41
C ALA A 138 7.99 17.74 -4.18
N THR A 139 6.97 16.99 -3.77
CA THR A 139 6.93 15.54 -3.75
C THR A 139 5.56 15.07 -4.25
N GLY A 140 5.23 13.79 -4.11
CA GLY A 140 3.94 13.31 -4.56
C GLY A 140 3.75 11.82 -4.31
N VAL A 141 2.76 11.26 -4.98
CA VAL A 141 2.48 9.84 -5.01
C VAL A 141 2.58 9.34 -6.44
N THR A 142 3.24 8.22 -6.61
CA THR A 142 3.27 7.47 -7.87
C THR A 142 2.55 6.14 -7.68
N ILE A 143 1.49 5.91 -8.45
CA ILE A 143 0.90 4.57 -8.60
C ILE A 143 1.71 3.86 -9.68
N MET A 144 2.30 2.74 -9.32
CA MET A 144 3.17 2.00 -10.23
C MET A 144 2.84 0.52 -10.27
N GLN A 145 3.06 -0.09 -11.43
CA GLN A 145 3.07 -1.54 -11.58
C GLN A 145 4.32 -2.08 -10.88
N MET A 146 4.14 -3.06 -9.99
CA MET A 146 5.30 -3.67 -9.33
C MET A 146 5.98 -4.71 -10.21
N ASP A 147 7.29 -4.72 -10.16
CA ASP A 147 8.16 -5.75 -10.73
C ASP A 147 9.10 -6.33 -9.64
N VAL A 148 10.06 -7.16 -10.06
CA VAL A 148 11.03 -7.77 -9.15
C VAL A 148 12.10 -6.80 -8.63
N GLY A 149 12.19 -5.60 -9.21
CA GLY A 149 13.10 -4.54 -8.79
C GLY A 149 12.53 -3.69 -7.68
N LEU A 150 13.37 -2.87 -7.07
CA LEU A 150 12.96 -1.93 -6.04
C LEU A 150 12.39 -0.65 -6.67
N ASP A 151 11.07 -0.55 -6.73
CA ASP A 151 10.33 0.57 -7.30
C ASP A 151 10.80 0.94 -8.72
N THR A 152 10.94 -0.06 -9.58
CA THR A 152 11.45 0.05 -10.95
C THR A 152 10.40 -0.17 -12.03
N GLY A 153 9.23 -0.66 -11.69
CA GLY A 153 8.16 -0.92 -12.63
C GLY A 153 7.53 0.35 -13.24
N ASP A 154 6.62 0.16 -14.16
CA ASP A 154 5.99 1.23 -14.93
C ASP A 154 5.15 2.15 -14.04
N MET A 155 5.34 3.45 -14.19
CA MET A 155 4.53 4.48 -13.54
C MET A 155 3.20 4.65 -14.29
N LEU A 156 2.09 4.44 -13.61
CA LEU A 156 0.75 4.47 -14.19
C LEU A 156 0.03 5.81 -13.96
N LEU A 157 0.20 6.38 -12.75
CA LEU A 157 -0.40 7.65 -12.37
C LEU A 157 0.54 8.38 -11.41
N VAL A 158 0.60 9.70 -11.53
CA VAL A 158 1.43 10.55 -10.68
C VAL A 158 0.61 11.75 -10.22
N GLY A 159 0.63 12.01 -8.92
CA GLY A 159 0.11 13.25 -8.33
C GLY A 159 1.20 13.93 -7.53
N ASP A 160 1.23 15.26 -7.52
CA ASP A 160 2.26 16.04 -6.83
C ASP A 160 1.67 16.97 -5.77
N ILE A 161 2.50 17.28 -4.78
CA ILE A 161 2.23 18.22 -3.68
C ILE A 161 3.46 19.12 -3.49
N PRO A 162 3.29 20.45 -3.37
CA PRO A 162 4.40 21.35 -3.09
C PRO A 162 4.92 21.16 -1.66
N ILE A 163 6.23 21.32 -1.49
CA ILE A 163 6.91 21.38 -0.18
C ILE A 163 7.38 22.81 0.05
N SER A 164 7.01 23.39 1.18
CA SER A 164 7.46 24.71 1.62
C SER A 164 8.44 24.58 2.81
N SER A 165 9.08 25.68 3.18
CA SER A 165 9.92 25.75 4.39
C SER A 165 9.16 25.49 5.70
N GLU A 166 7.83 25.54 5.65
CA GLU A 166 6.95 25.30 6.81
C GLU A 166 6.29 23.93 6.77
N THR A 167 6.62 23.10 5.78
CA THR A 167 6.06 21.75 5.65
C THR A 167 6.70 20.79 6.64
N TYR A 168 5.89 20.24 7.53
CA TYR A 168 6.32 19.22 8.49
C TYR A 168 6.02 17.79 7.96
N ALA A 169 6.86 16.84 8.34
CA ALA A 169 6.78 15.47 7.84
C ALA A 169 5.45 14.78 8.15
N ASN A 170 4.82 15.05 9.29
CA ASN A 170 3.51 14.49 9.64
C ASN A 170 2.38 15.06 8.78
N ALA A 171 2.35 16.37 8.55
CA ALA A 171 1.34 16.98 7.67
C ALA A 171 1.48 16.48 6.23
N LEU A 172 2.72 16.46 5.72
CA LEU A 172 2.99 15.95 4.38
C LEU A 172 2.65 14.47 4.24
N HIS A 173 2.87 13.66 5.28
CA HIS A 173 2.46 12.26 5.32
C HIS A 173 0.94 12.12 5.14
N ASP A 174 0.15 12.91 5.85
CA ASP A 174 -1.30 12.85 5.79
C ASP A 174 -1.82 13.32 4.41
N ASP A 175 -1.27 14.41 3.88
CA ASP A 175 -1.61 14.91 2.53
C ASP A 175 -1.29 13.88 1.44
N LEU A 176 -0.14 13.19 1.55
CA LEU A 176 0.25 12.14 0.59
C LEU A 176 -0.58 10.87 0.75
N ALA A 177 -1.00 10.52 1.97
CA ALA A 177 -1.92 9.41 2.20
C ALA A 177 -3.28 9.67 1.55
N ASP A 178 -3.82 10.87 1.71
CA ASP A 178 -5.08 11.31 1.07
C ASP A 178 -4.97 11.36 -0.46
N LEU A 179 -3.82 11.82 -0.98
CA LEU A 179 -3.58 11.82 -2.43
C LEU A 179 -3.48 10.39 -2.99
N GLY A 180 -2.84 9.49 -2.26
CA GLY A 180 -2.65 8.10 -2.68
C GLY A 180 -3.91 7.23 -2.58
N GLY A 181 -4.89 7.64 -1.78
CA GLY A 181 -6.19 6.96 -1.66
C GLY A 181 -7.18 7.30 -2.77
N LYS A 182 -7.06 8.47 -3.37
CA LYS A 182 -7.94 8.97 -4.45
C LYS A 182 -7.64 8.34 -5.80
#